data_66610f0d5c5a4e388a35eedb1cd6ddca
#
_entry.id   66610f0d5c5a4e388a35eedb1cd6ddca
#
_cell.length_a   1.000
_cell.length_b   1.000
_cell.length_c   1.000
_cell.angle_alpha   90.00
_cell.angle_beta   90.00
_cell.angle_gamma   90.00
#
_symmetry.space_group_name_H-M   'P 1'
#
loop_
_entity.id
_entity.type
_entity.pdbx_description
1 polymer ?
#
loop_
_entity_poly.entity_id
_entity_poly.type
_entity_poly.pdbx_seq_one_letter_code
_entity_poly.pdbx_strand_id
1 'polypeptide(L)'
;GTDGSDISRSYNATDFCTKLTRGSSEGSVRGERCDREEKGVYRCHAGLTDFNIPLEADGIRVGAAVGGQVLSAQPEEGRFRHLAEDLGVDEDKYIDALRKVNVRSEESIKAAVELLGETLNTFLSVQYERSQNGGSLQKLADGAEKTHQLVEQITEKTEALKALQNKQKILALNASIEAARAGEKGAGFSVVAKEVGKLSEQSTVVNKEIENLVVSISEAVEAMKR
;
A
#
# COMPACT_ATOMS: atom_id res chain seq x y z
N GLY A 1 -3.81 -18.34 1.99
CA GLY A 1 -2.59 -17.56 1.70
C GLY A 1 -1.80 -18.16 0.55
N THR A 2 -0.81 -17.44 0.05
CA THR A 2 0.12 -17.92 -1.00
C THR A 2 1.04 -19.04 -0.54
N ASP A 3 1.23 -19.17 0.76
CA ASP A 3 1.98 -20.24 1.45
C ASP A 3 1.13 -21.50 1.73
N GLY A 4 -0.14 -21.48 1.32
CA GLY A 4 -1.11 -22.55 1.58
C GLY A 4 -1.78 -22.46 2.95
N SER A 5 -1.51 -21.43 3.74
CA SER A 5 -2.17 -21.21 5.03
C SER A 5 -3.60 -20.71 4.85
N ASP A 6 -4.51 -21.12 5.75
CA ASP A 6 -5.86 -20.60 5.80
C ASP A 6 -5.87 -19.16 6.36
N ILE A 7 -6.41 -18.22 5.58
CA ILE A 7 -6.61 -16.82 6.01
C ILE A 7 -7.91 -16.67 6.79
N SER A 8 -8.91 -17.48 6.47
CA SER A 8 -10.21 -17.47 7.13
C SER A 8 -10.66 -18.88 7.49
N ARG A 9 -11.55 -18.98 8.48
CA ARG A 9 -12.25 -20.25 8.76
C ARG A 9 -13.23 -20.57 7.62
N SER A 10 -13.53 -21.87 7.47
CA SER A 10 -14.56 -22.34 6.53
C SER A 10 -15.95 -21.86 6.96
N TYR A 11 -16.75 -21.45 6.00
CA TYR A 11 -18.13 -21.06 6.20
C TYR A 11 -19.05 -22.00 5.41
N ASN A 12 -20.18 -22.37 5.98
CA ASN A 12 -21.22 -23.15 5.34
C ASN A 12 -20.77 -24.50 4.75
N ALA A 13 -19.69 -25.05 5.30
CA ALA A 13 -19.14 -26.33 4.86
C ALA A 13 -20.06 -27.48 5.24
N THR A 14 -20.19 -28.48 4.37
CA THR A 14 -21.03 -29.64 4.60
C THR A 14 -20.39 -30.65 5.54
N ASP A 15 -21.19 -31.32 6.38
CA ASP A 15 -20.70 -32.42 7.23
C ASP A 15 -20.11 -33.57 6.39
N PHE A 16 -20.63 -33.78 5.18
CA PHE A 16 -20.10 -34.73 4.23
C PHE A 16 -18.62 -34.49 3.94
N CYS A 17 -18.24 -33.23 3.67
CA CYS A 17 -16.86 -32.88 3.40
C CYS A 17 -16.03 -32.78 4.69
N THR A 18 -16.45 -31.97 5.66
CA THR A 18 -15.60 -31.59 6.80
C THR A 18 -15.46 -32.68 7.84
N LYS A 19 -16.54 -33.39 8.17
CA LYS A 19 -16.52 -34.39 9.25
C LYS A 19 -16.24 -35.81 8.77
N LEU A 20 -16.72 -36.15 7.57
CA LEU A 20 -16.62 -37.51 7.06
C LEU A 20 -15.49 -37.67 6.07
N THR A 21 -15.49 -36.93 4.95
CA THR A 21 -14.44 -37.05 3.93
C THR A 21 -13.09 -36.58 4.48
N ARG A 22 -12.96 -35.32 4.86
CA ARG A 22 -11.71 -34.73 5.43
C ARG A 22 -11.51 -35.13 6.89
N GLY A 23 -12.49 -35.72 7.55
CA GLY A 23 -12.35 -36.34 8.89
C GLY A 23 -11.50 -37.59 8.88
N SER A 24 -11.37 -38.28 7.73
CA SER A 24 -10.44 -39.39 7.55
C SER A 24 -9.04 -38.87 7.18
N SER A 25 -8.00 -39.58 7.57
CA SER A 25 -6.60 -39.22 7.27
C SER A 25 -6.33 -39.14 5.76
N GLU A 26 -6.82 -40.12 5.01
CA GLU A 26 -6.67 -40.21 3.56
C GLU A 26 -7.46 -39.12 2.84
N GLY A 27 -8.70 -38.87 3.27
CA GLY A 27 -9.56 -37.84 2.69
C GLY A 27 -9.03 -36.41 2.94
N SER A 28 -8.38 -36.15 4.09
CA SER A 28 -7.73 -34.89 4.36
C SER A 28 -6.60 -34.61 3.38
N VAL A 29 -5.68 -35.56 3.20
CA VAL A 29 -4.52 -35.44 2.28
C VAL A 29 -4.98 -35.22 0.84
N ARG A 30 -5.97 -36.02 0.39
CA ARG A 30 -6.52 -35.87 -0.98
C ARG A 30 -7.20 -34.51 -1.18
N GLY A 31 -7.93 -34.03 -0.16
CA GLY A 31 -8.60 -32.75 -0.18
C GLY A 31 -7.64 -31.56 -0.28
N GLU A 32 -6.59 -31.54 0.56
CA GLU A 32 -5.57 -30.52 0.52
C GLU A 32 -4.84 -30.47 -0.84
N ARG A 33 -4.60 -31.63 -1.47
CA ARG A 33 -4.02 -31.68 -2.79
C ARG A 33 -4.93 -31.06 -3.84
N CYS A 34 -6.23 -31.37 -3.84
CA CYS A 34 -7.19 -30.73 -4.73
C CYS A 34 -7.17 -29.20 -4.58
N ASP A 35 -7.20 -28.70 -3.35
CA ASP A 35 -7.23 -27.26 -3.07
C ASP A 35 -5.96 -26.52 -3.57
N ARG A 36 -4.82 -27.21 -3.65
CA ARG A 36 -3.54 -26.63 -4.12
C ARG A 36 -3.36 -26.71 -5.63
N GLU A 37 -3.70 -27.86 -6.22
CA GLU A 37 -3.33 -28.19 -7.60
C GLU A 37 -4.40 -27.76 -8.60
N GLU A 38 -5.68 -27.81 -8.21
CA GLU A 38 -6.79 -27.51 -9.10
C GLU A 38 -7.04 -26.01 -9.23
N LYS A 39 -7.56 -25.60 -10.39
CA LYS A 39 -7.89 -24.19 -10.69
C LYS A 39 -9.26 -24.09 -11.35
N GLY A 40 -9.92 -22.97 -11.11
CA GLY A 40 -11.26 -22.75 -11.62
C GLY A 40 -12.27 -23.69 -10.98
N VAL A 41 -13.25 -24.15 -11.72
CA VAL A 41 -14.27 -25.14 -11.29
C VAL A 41 -13.74 -26.54 -11.59
N TYR A 42 -13.70 -27.39 -10.57
CA TYR A 42 -13.19 -28.76 -10.71
C TYR A 42 -14.01 -29.76 -9.93
N ARG A 43 -13.84 -31.04 -10.22
CA ARG A 43 -14.43 -32.14 -9.43
C ARG A 43 -13.40 -32.68 -8.45
N CYS A 44 -13.67 -32.57 -7.16
CA CYS A 44 -12.77 -33.02 -6.13
C CYS A 44 -12.72 -34.58 -6.04
N HIS A 45 -11.76 -35.10 -5.31
CA HIS A 45 -11.57 -36.55 -5.14
C HIS A 45 -12.80 -37.26 -4.56
N ALA A 46 -13.62 -36.55 -3.77
CA ALA A 46 -14.87 -37.07 -3.21
C ALA A 46 -16.07 -36.95 -4.16
N GLY A 47 -15.86 -36.48 -5.39
CA GLY A 47 -16.92 -36.36 -6.41
C GLY A 47 -17.81 -35.15 -6.30
N LEU A 48 -17.53 -34.21 -5.40
CA LEU A 48 -18.19 -32.92 -5.34
C LEU A 48 -17.56 -31.97 -6.36
N THR A 49 -18.33 -30.94 -6.74
CA THR A 49 -17.84 -29.82 -7.54
C THR A 49 -17.38 -28.72 -6.61
N ASP A 50 -16.12 -28.37 -6.73
CA ASP A 50 -15.43 -27.33 -5.99
C ASP A 50 -14.87 -26.27 -6.94
N PHE A 51 -14.36 -25.17 -6.38
CA PHE A 51 -13.67 -24.14 -7.15
C PHE A 51 -12.45 -23.62 -6.40
N ASN A 52 -11.47 -23.17 -7.17
CA ASN A 52 -10.29 -22.45 -6.69
C ASN A 52 -10.11 -21.19 -7.56
N ILE A 53 -10.45 -20.03 -7.00
CA ILE A 53 -10.36 -18.72 -7.66
C ILE A 53 -9.09 -18.04 -7.20
N PRO A 54 -8.14 -17.71 -8.08
CA PRO A 54 -6.97 -16.91 -7.71
C PRO A 54 -7.41 -15.51 -7.29
N LEU A 55 -6.86 -15.03 -6.19
CA LEU A 55 -7.06 -13.68 -5.68
C LEU A 55 -5.83 -12.84 -6.01
N GLU A 56 -6.05 -11.74 -6.74
CA GLU A 56 -4.99 -10.87 -7.24
C GLU A 56 -5.25 -9.42 -6.84
N ALA A 57 -4.16 -8.72 -6.52
CA ALA A 57 -4.15 -7.28 -6.31
C ALA A 57 -3.01 -6.68 -7.12
N ASP A 58 -3.31 -5.77 -8.03
CA ASP A 58 -2.34 -5.13 -8.95
C ASP A 58 -1.50 -6.16 -9.75
N GLY A 59 -2.17 -7.23 -10.25
CA GLY A 59 -1.51 -8.31 -11.00
C GLY A 59 -0.65 -9.26 -10.15
N ILE A 60 -0.61 -9.07 -8.83
CA ILE A 60 0.12 -9.93 -7.90
C ILE A 60 -0.86 -10.88 -7.22
N ARG A 61 -0.58 -12.19 -7.31
CA ARG A 61 -1.38 -13.19 -6.61
C ARG A 61 -1.15 -13.10 -5.11
N VAL A 62 -2.22 -12.80 -4.36
CA VAL A 62 -2.21 -12.65 -2.89
C VAL A 62 -2.81 -13.85 -2.16
N GLY A 63 -3.49 -14.75 -2.90
CA GLY A 63 -4.10 -15.93 -2.30
C GLY A 63 -5.02 -16.66 -3.28
N ALA A 64 -5.95 -17.41 -2.71
CA ALA A 64 -7.04 -18.04 -3.45
C ALA A 64 -8.31 -18.13 -2.59
N ALA A 65 -9.48 -18.07 -3.23
CA ALA A 65 -10.74 -18.43 -2.63
C ALA A 65 -11.12 -19.84 -3.07
N VAL A 66 -11.22 -20.76 -2.11
CA VAL A 66 -11.57 -22.16 -2.36
C VAL A 66 -12.95 -22.44 -1.75
N GLY A 67 -13.79 -23.15 -2.48
CA GLY A 67 -15.12 -23.48 -2.00
C GLY A 67 -15.87 -24.38 -2.97
N GLY A 68 -17.20 -24.45 -2.79
CA GLY A 68 -18.08 -25.27 -3.59
C GLY A 68 -18.82 -26.29 -2.75
N GLN A 69 -18.33 -27.52 -2.69
CA GLN A 69 -18.92 -28.66 -1.97
C GLN A 69 -20.38 -28.91 -2.40
N VAL A 70 -20.65 -28.85 -3.70
CA VAL A 70 -21.95 -29.09 -4.31
C VAL A 70 -21.90 -30.25 -5.28
N LEU A 71 -23.06 -30.83 -5.58
CA LEU A 71 -23.20 -31.85 -6.61
C LEU A 71 -23.70 -31.17 -7.91
N SER A 72 -23.14 -31.55 -9.06
CA SER A 72 -23.58 -31.06 -10.37
C SER A 72 -24.80 -31.82 -10.91
N ALA A 73 -25.08 -32.99 -10.35
CA ALA A 73 -26.23 -33.84 -10.63
C ALA A 73 -26.58 -34.71 -9.42
N GLN A 74 -27.70 -35.43 -9.50
CA GLN A 74 -28.09 -36.39 -8.46
C GLN A 74 -27.00 -37.46 -8.33
N PRO A 75 -26.53 -37.78 -7.11
CA PRO A 75 -25.44 -38.72 -6.91
C PRO A 75 -25.86 -40.18 -7.14
N GLU A 76 -24.96 -40.94 -7.74
CA GLU A 76 -25.06 -42.40 -7.76
C GLU A 76 -24.54 -42.95 -6.43
N GLU A 77 -25.44 -43.27 -5.49
CA GLU A 77 -25.09 -43.70 -4.13
C GLU A 77 -24.09 -44.85 -4.11
N GLY A 78 -24.15 -45.80 -5.06
CA GLY A 78 -23.23 -46.94 -5.10
C GLY A 78 -21.75 -46.51 -5.18
N ARG A 79 -21.45 -45.51 -5.99
CA ARG A 79 -20.08 -44.95 -6.08
C ARG A 79 -19.60 -44.34 -4.76
N PHE A 80 -20.48 -43.66 -4.06
CA PHE A 80 -20.14 -43.03 -2.78
C PHE A 80 -20.02 -44.04 -1.63
N ARG A 81 -20.74 -45.18 -1.69
CA ARG A 81 -20.54 -46.28 -0.75
C ARG A 81 -19.13 -46.88 -0.87
N HIS A 82 -18.65 -47.16 -2.08
CA HIS A 82 -17.27 -47.59 -2.31
C HIS A 82 -16.26 -46.55 -1.81
N LEU A 83 -16.53 -45.27 -2.01
CA LEU A 83 -15.64 -44.23 -1.49
C LEU A 83 -15.63 -44.16 0.03
N ALA A 84 -16.76 -44.41 0.71
CA ALA A 84 -16.83 -44.52 2.16
C ALA A 84 -15.97 -45.69 2.68
N GLU A 85 -16.04 -46.85 2.01
CA GLU A 85 -15.20 -48.01 2.31
C GLU A 85 -13.71 -47.68 2.16
N ASP A 86 -13.32 -47.04 1.02
CA ASP A 86 -11.93 -46.62 0.76
C ASP A 86 -11.40 -45.65 1.83
N LEU A 87 -12.25 -44.76 2.34
CA LEU A 87 -11.92 -43.78 3.37
C LEU A 87 -12.02 -44.33 4.80
N GLY A 88 -12.53 -45.57 4.97
CA GLY A 88 -12.72 -46.19 6.26
C GLY A 88 -13.78 -45.51 7.15
N VAL A 89 -14.81 -44.90 6.51
CA VAL A 89 -15.90 -44.21 7.20
C VAL A 89 -17.21 -45.03 7.09
N ASP A 90 -18.11 -44.81 8.06
CA ASP A 90 -19.40 -45.48 8.10
C ASP A 90 -20.24 -45.12 6.85
N GLU A 91 -20.58 -46.13 6.04
CA GLU A 91 -21.27 -45.94 4.75
C GLU A 91 -22.62 -45.26 4.89
N ASP A 92 -23.45 -45.69 5.89
CA ASP A 92 -24.79 -45.16 6.02
C ASP A 92 -24.77 -43.69 6.46
N LYS A 93 -23.88 -43.32 7.38
CA LYS A 93 -23.66 -41.93 7.77
C LYS A 93 -23.12 -41.07 6.59
N TYR A 94 -22.25 -41.69 5.77
CA TYR A 94 -21.70 -41.03 4.60
C TYR A 94 -22.77 -40.71 3.57
N ILE A 95 -23.64 -41.67 3.27
CA ILE A 95 -24.78 -41.47 2.34
C ILE A 95 -25.82 -40.52 2.91
N ASP A 96 -26.13 -40.58 4.20
CA ASP A 96 -27.05 -39.63 4.82
C ASP A 96 -26.52 -38.18 4.80
N ALA A 97 -25.23 -37.98 4.91
CA ALA A 97 -24.61 -36.69 4.76
C ALA A 97 -24.57 -36.23 3.28
N LEU A 98 -24.31 -37.16 2.35
CA LEU A 98 -24.33 -36.90 0.89
C LEU A 98 -25.71 -36.38 0.43
N ARG A 99 -26.81 -36.97 0.90
CA ARG A 99 -28.16 -36.54 0.58
C ARG A 99 -28.49 -35.11 0.99
N LYS A 100 -27.74 -34.54 1.91
CA LYS A 100 -27.86 -33.15 2.38
C LYS A 100 -27.02 -32.17 1.55
N VAL A 101 -26.15 -32.67 0.68
CA VAL A 101 -25.34 -31.83 -0.20
C VAL A 101 -26.24 -31.22 -1.28
N ASN A 102 -26.12 -29.91 -1.48
CA ASN A 102 -26.87 -29.19 -2.47
C ASN A 102 -26.54 -29.63 -3.90
N VAL A 103 -27.57 -29.83 -4.73
CA VAL A 103 -27.43 -30.09 -6.16
C VAL A 103 -27.61 -28.75 -6.92
N ARG A 104 -26.69 -28.41 -7.81
CA ARG A 104 -26.71 -27.20 -8.65
C ARG A 104 -26.25 -27.56 -10.05
N SER A 105 -26.85 -26.97 -11.09
CA SER A 105 -26.40 -27.19 -12.46
C SER A 105 -24.98 -26.65 -12.66
N GLU A 106 -24.22 -27.25 -13.56
CA GLU A 106 -22.86 -26.79 -13.89
C GLU A 106 -22.84 -25.33 -14.35
N GLU A 107 -23.87 -24.92 -15.12
CA GLU A 107 -24.01 -23.53 -15.56
C GLU A 107 -24.15 -22.56 -14.37
N SER A 108 -24.99 -22.93 -13.41
CA SER A 108 -25.19 -22.13 -12.19
C SER A 108 -23.95 -22.05 -11.34
N ILE A 109 -23.19 -23.16 -11.25
CA ILE A 109 -21.91 -23.18 -10.51
C ILE A 109 -20.89 -22.27 -11.20
N LYS A 110 -20.71 -22.38 -12.51
CA LYS A 110 -19.78 -21.55 -13.29
C LYS A 110 -20.12 -20.07 -13.16
N ALA A 111 -21.39 -19.70 -13.38
CA ALA A 111 -21.83 -18.32 -13.27
C ALA A 111 -21.59 -17.74 -11.85
N ALA A 112 -21.86 -18.53 -10.80
CA ALA A 112 -21.62 -18.10 -9.42
C ALA A 112 -20.11 -17.91 -9.13
N VAL A 113 -19.25 -18.79 -9.66
CA VAL A 113 -17.79 -18.72 -9.49
C VAL A 113 -17.21 -17.53 -10.23
N GLU A 114 -17.65 -17.25 -11.46
CA GLU A 114 -17.26 -16.07 -12.24
C GLU A 114 -17.63 -14.78 -11.49
N LEU A 115 -18.90 -14.65 -11.08
CA LEU A 115 -19.36 -13.48 -10.34
C LEU A 115 -18.59 -13.27 -9.02
N LEU A 116 -18.35 -14.37 -8.29
CA LEU A 116 -17.58 -14.32 -7.05
C LEU A 116 -16.14 -13.88 -7.31
N GLY A 117 -15.51 -14.42 -8.35
CA GLY A 117 -14.15 -14.09 -8.74
C GLY A 117 -13.99 -12.61 -9.11
N GLU A 118 -14.87 -12.10 -9.97
CA GLU A 118 -14.88 -10.68 -10.35
C GLU A 118 -15.11 -9.78 -9.14
N THR A 119 -16.08 -10.13 -8.27
CA THR A 119 -16.39 -9.33 -7.08
C THR A 119 -15.22 -9.29 -6.11
N LEU A 120 -14.62 -10.44 -5.81
CA LEU A 120 -13.49 -10.51 -4.86
C LEU A 120 -12.25 -9.77 -5.39
N ASN A 121 -11.90 -9.98 -6.67
CA ASN A 121 -10.74 -9.33 -7.26
C ASN A 121 -10.95 -7.81 -7.42
N THR A 122 -12.14 -7.35 -7.78
CA THR A 122 -12.48 -5.92 -7.78
C THR A 122 -12.35 -5.32 -6.39
N PHE A 123 -12.90 -5.99 -5.37
CA PHE A 123 -12.80 -5.52 -4.00
C PHE A 123 -11.34 -5.43 -3.53
N LEU A 124 -10.54 -6.46 -3.81
CA LEU A 124 -9.11 -6.47 -3.46
C LEU A 124 -8.34 -5.35 -4.14
N SER A 125 -8.58 -5.12 -5.44
CA SER A 125 -7.93 -4.03 -6.19
C SER A 125 -8.26 -2.66 -5.59
N VAL A 126 -9.54 -2.40 -5.28
CA VAL A 126 -9.96 -1.14 -4.64
C VAL A 126 -9.32 -0.97 -3.25
N GLN A 127 -9.23 -2.02 -2.44
CA GLN A 127 -8.59 -1.95 -1.12
C GLN A 127 -7.07 -1.73 -1.23
N TYR A 128 -6.44 -2.38 -2.20
CA TYR A 128 -5.02 -2.19 -2.47
C TYR A 128 -4.70 -0.75 -2.89
N GLU A 129 -5.44 -0.20 -3.85
CA GLU A 129 -5.31 1.20 -4.28
C GLU A 129 -5.52 2.18 -3.12
N ARG A 130 -6.54 1.96 -2.28
CA ARG A 130 -6.76 2.78 -1.08
C ARG A 130 -5.57 2.73 -0.11
N SER A 131 -4.99 1.55 0.09
CA SER A 131 -3.82 1.38 0.96
C SER A 131 -2.60 2.12 0.40
N GLN A 132 -2.36 2.05 -0.89
CA GLN A 132 -1.25 2.76 -1.56
C GLN A 132 -1.45 4.28 -1.53
N ASN A 133 -2.64 4.77 -1.82
CA ASN A 133 -2.97 6.20 -1.80
C ASN A 133 -2.91 6.77 -0.39
N GLY A 134 -3.36 6.05 0.63
CA GLY A 134 -3.24 6.47 2.03
C GLY A 134 -1.79 6.66 2.46
N GLY A 135 -0.89 5.75 2.07
CA GLY A 135 0.55 5.87 2.33
C GLY A 135 1.21 7.04 1.60
N SER A 136 0.77 7.36 0.38
CA SER A 136 1.26 8.50 -0.40
C SER A 136 0.81 9.82 0.18
N LEU A 137 -0.45 9.95 0.60
CA LEU A 137 -0.99 11.15 1.25
C LEU A 137 -0.28 11.44 2.58
N GLN A 138 0.02 10.41 3.38
CA GLN A 138 0.78 10.59 4.62
C GLN A 138 2.19 11.10 4.35
N LYS A 139 2.89 10.54 3.38
CA LYS A 139 4.24 11.01 2.98
C LYS A 139 4.23 12.46 2.47
N LEU A 140 3.20 12.86 1.74
CA LEU A 140 3.02 14.23 1.28
C LEU A 140 2.77 15.18 2.46
N ALA A 141 1.93 14.79 3.42
CA ALA A 141 1.68 15.58 4.62
C ALA A 141 2.94 15.77 5.47
N ASP A 142 3.69 14.67 5.70
CA ASP A 142 4.95 14.71 6.44
C ASP A 142 6.01 15.56 5.72
N GLY A 143 6.07 15.46 4.38
CA GLY A 143 6.93 16.28 3.53
C GLY A 143 6.58 17.77 3.58
N ALA A 144 5.31 18.12 3.55
CA ALA A 144 4.82 19.48 3.66
C ALA A 144 5.16 20.10 5.03
N GLU A 145 4.96 19.33 6.12
CA GLU A 145 5.30 19.77 7.47
C GLU A 145 6.80 20.02 7.64
N LYS A 146 7.63 19.08 7.16
CA LYS A 146 9.08 19.25 7.17
C LYS A 146 9.53 20.46 6.36
N THR A 147 8.92 20.70 5.22
CA THR A 147 9.24 21.87 4.39
C THR A 147 8.85 23.16 5.10
N HIS A 148 7.72 23.20 5.78
CA HIS A 148 7.30 24.36 6.58
C HIS A 148 8.32 24.70 7.66
N GLN A 149 8.81 23.71 8.41
CA GLN A 149 9.86 23.91 9.44
C GLN A 149 11.16 24.43 8.84
N LEU A 150 11.56 23.95 7.66
CA LEU A 150 12.75 24.45 6.96
C LEU A 150 12.57 25.90 6.50
N VAL A 151 11.40 26.26 6.01
CA VAL A 151 11.05 27.64 5.62
C VAL A 151 11.18 28.59 6.82
N GLU A 152 10.67 28.21 8.00
CA GLU A 152 10.81 29.01 9.22
C GLU A 152 12.27 29.22 9.60
N GLN A 153 13.08 28.17 9.55
CA GLN A 153 14.52 28.27 9.83
C GLN A 153 15.24 29.17 8.83
N ILE A 154 14.92 29.09 7.53
CA ILE A 154 15.52 29.95 6.52
C ILE A 154 15.13 31.42 6.78
N THR A 155 13.86 31.67 7.11
CA THR A 155 13.37 33.02 7.45
C THR A 155 14.17 33.64 8.62
N GLU A 156 14.35 32.90 9.71
CA GLU A 156 15.15 33.32 10.87
C GLU A 156 16.59 33.66 10.47
N LYS A 157 17.23 32.78 9.66
CA LYS A 157 18.61 33.03 9.22
C LYS A 157 18.72 34.22 8.27
N THR A 158 17.72 34.44 7.42
CA THR A 158 17.65 35.59 6.51
C THR A 158 17.53 36.91 7.25
N GLU A 159 16.74 36.95 8.34
CA GLU A 159 16.65 38.12 9.22
C GLU A 159 17.98 38.42 9.94
N ALA A 160 18.63 37.36 10.46
CA ALA A 160 19.95 37.50 11.08
C ALA A 160 21.00 38.00 10.09
N LEU A 161 20.96 37.52 8.83
CA LEU A 161 21.84 37.96 7.75
C LEU A 161 21.59 39.44 7.43
N LYS A 162 20.36 39.91 7.38
CA LYS A 162 20.00 41.32 7.17
C LYS A 162 20.54 42.22 8.27
N ALA A 163 20.49 41.79 9.53
CA ALA A 163 21.08 42.51 10.65
C ALA A 163 22.64 42.61 10.53
N LEU A 164 23.28 41.53 10.07
CA LEU A 164 24.70 41.51 9.82
C LEU A 164 25.12 42.44 8.69
N GLN A 165 24.38 42.45 7.58
CA GLN A 165 24.57 43.34 6.42
C GLN A 165 24.50 44.82 6.83
N ASN A 166 23.53 45.17 7.65
CA ASN A 166 23.38 46.53 8.18
C ASN A 166 24.64 46.95 9.02
N LYS A 167 25.12 46.04 9.87
CA LYS A 167 26.38 46.29 10.64
C LYS A 167 27.56 46.44 9.72
N GLN A 168 27.73 45.61 8.68
CA GLN A 168 28.78 45.72 7.68
C GLN A 168 28.73 47.06 6.93
N LYS A 169 27.54 47.51 6.52
CA LYS A 169 27.37 48.80 5.87
C LYS A 169 27.80 49.97 6.75
N ILE A 170 27.41 49.98 8.02
CA ILE A 170 27.83 50.98 9.00
C ILE A 170 29.36 50.94 9.20
N LEU A 171 29.94 49.76 9.32
CA LEU A 171 31.40 49.58 9.50
C LEU A 171 32.16 50.08 8.29
N ALA A 172 31.71 49.79 7.06
CA ALA A 172 32.28 50.26 5.83
C ALA A 172 32.23 51.81 5.72
N LEU A 173 31.10 52.40 6.13
CA LEU A 173 30.93 53.84 6.18
C LEU A 173 31.93 54.49 7.16
N ASN A 174 32.01 53.97 8.39
CA ASN A 174 32.93 54.46 9.41
C ASN A 174 34.40 54.34 8.98
N ALA A 175 34.76 53.21 8.35
CA ALA A 175 36.10 52.98 7.79
C ALA A 175 36.39 53.99 6.64
N SER A 176 35.42 54.29 5.80
CA SER A 176 35.56 55.27 4.75
C SER A 176 35.81 56.72 5.29
N ILE A 177 35.09 57.06 6.38
CA ILE A 177 35.23 58.36 7.06
C ILE A 177 36.62 58.47 7.66
N GLU A 178 37.10 57.42 8.36
CA GLU A 178 38.43 57.44 9.02
C GLU A 178 39.56 57.44 7.97
N ALA A 179 39.37 56.69 6.88
CA ALA A 179 40.32 56.75 5.75
C ALA A 179 40.42 58.13 5.14
N ALA A 180 39.31 58.84 4.97
CA ALA A 180 39.31 60.23 4.51
C ALA A 180 40.00 61.17 5.50
N ARG A 181 39.84 60.95 6.79
CA ARG A 181 40.49 61.72 7.87
C ARG A 181 42.01 61.56 7.89
N ALA A 182 42.51 60.37 7.50
CA ALA A 182 43.94 60.08 7.40
C ALA A 182 44.61 60.66 6.15
N GLY A 183 43.84 61.28 5.25
CA GLY A 183 44.39 61.95 4.03
C GLY A 183 45.10 60.96 3.09
N GLU A 184 46.28 61.36 2.60
CA GLU A 184 47.03 60.50 1.66
C GLU A 184 47.40 59.13 2.23
N LYS A 185 47.63 59.05 3.54
CA LYS A 185 47.98 57.79 4.22
C LYS A 185 46.78 56.83 4.32
N GLY A 186 45.54 57.35 4.15
CA GLY A 186 44.33 56.58 4.21
C GLY A 186 43.84 56.07 2.85
N ALA A 187 44.49 56.43 1.73
CA ALA A 187 44.01 56.12 0.37
C ALA A 187 43.78 54.64 0.13
N GLY A 188 44.66 53.72 0.58
CA GLY A 188 44.48 52.29 0.44
C GLY A 188 43.30 51.74 1.27
N PHE A 189 43.10 52.27 2.49
CA PHE A 189 41.96 51.91 3.34
C PHE A 189 40.62 52.39 2.79
N SER A 190 40.58 53.53 2.10
CA SER A 190 39.40 54.06 1.45
C SER A 190 38.90 53.12 0.34
N VAL A 191 39.80 52.52 -0.43
CA VAL A 191 39.46 51.53 -1.45
C VAL A 191 38.81 50.29 -0.85
N VAL A 192 39.42 49.75 0.20
CA VAL A 192 38.90 48.56 0.91
C VAL A 192 37.54 48.85 1.53
N ALA A 193 37.38 50.00 2.19
CA ALA A 193 36.09 50.37 2.79
C ALA A 193 34.99 50.52 1.76
N LYS A 194 35.24 51.10 0.57
CA LYS A 194 34.29 51.18 -0.53
C LYS A 194 33.93 49.78 -1.06
N GLU A 195 34.91 48.87 -1.19
CA GLU A 195 34.63 47.51 -1.68
C GLU A 195 33.79 46.69 -0.69
N VAL A 196 34.06 46.84 0.63
CA VAL A 196 33.21 46.22 1.69
C VAL A 196 31.80 46.80 1.63
N GLY A 197 31.62 48.09 1.41
CA GLY A 197 30.30 48.71 1.23
C GLY A 197 29.56 48.15 0.05
N LYS A 198 30.21 48.03 -1.10
CA LYS A 198 29.65 47.43 -2.31
C LYS A 198 29.25 45.97 -2.14
N LEU A 199 30.11 45.16 -1.47
CA LEU A 199 29.83 43.77 -1.16
C LEU A 199 28.62 43.66 -0.23
N SER A 200 28.45 44.57 0.74
CA SER A 200 27.29 44.61 1.62
C SER A 200 26.00 44.93 0.84
N GLU A 201 26.06 45.79 -0.15
CA GLU A 201 24.90 46.09 -1.04
C GLU A 201 24.52 44.86 -1.91
N GLN A 202 25.52 44.23 -2.52
CA GLN A 202 25.29 42.98 -3.28
C GLN A 202 24.69 41.89 -2.43
N SER A 203 25.19 41.70 -1.22
CA SER A 203 24.63 40.74 -0.24
C SER A 203 23.16 41.04 0.10
N THR A 204 22.79 42.36 0.17
CA THR A 204 21.40 42.78 0.42
C THR A 204 20.48 42.36 -0.71
N VAL A 205 20.92 42.48 -1.98
CA VAL A 205 20.15 42.01 -3.14
C VAL A 205 19.92 40.51 -3.09
N VAL A 206 20.98 39.72 -2.86
CA VAL A 206 20.87 38.25 -2.75
C VAL A 206 19.94 37.85 -1.61
N ASN A 207 20.01 38.53 -0.47
CA ASN A 207 19.12 38.25 0.65
C ASN A 207 17.67 38.51 0.29
N LYS A 208 17.39 39.56 -0.47
CA LYS A 208 16.04 39.87 -0.97
C LYS A 208 15.51 38.78 -1.92
N GLU A 209 16.38 38.23 -2.76
CA GLU A 209 16.00 37.11 -3.65
C GLU A 209 15.67 35.86 -2.83
N ILE A 210 16.42 35.56 -1.77
CA ILE A 210 16.12 34.46 -0.85
C ILE A 210 14.76 34.66 -0.18
N GLU A 211 14.47 35.87 0.33
CA GLU A 211 13.15 36.19 0.92
C GLU A 211 12.01 35.89 -0.08
N ASN A 212 12.15 36.28 -1.34
CA ASN A 212 11.17 36.02 -2.38
C ASN A 212 10.98 34.51 -2.67
N LEU A 213 12.08 33.73 -2.71
CA LEU A 213 12.02 32.30 -2.89
C LEU A 213 11.33 31.60 -1.72
N VAL A 214 11.60 32.05 -0.48
CA VAL A 214 10.94 31.53 0.73
C VAL A 214 9.43 31.74 0.67
N VAL A 215 8.96 32.90 0.23
CA VAL A 215 7.53 33.18 0.03
C VAL A 215 6.94 32.22 -1.00
N SER A 216 7.61 32.05 -2.15
CA SER A 216 7.13 31.15 -3.20
C SER A 216 7.05 29.68 -2.76
N ILE A 217 8.01 29.23 -1.95
CA ILE A 217 8.00 27.88 -1.38
C ILE A 217 6.82 27.74 -0.40
N SER A 218 6.59 28.74 0.46
CA SER A 218 5.48 28.75 1.40
C SER A 218 4.12 28.66 0.70
N GLU A 219 3.92 29.43 -0.36
CA GLU A 219 2.70 29.40 -1.18
C GLU A 219 2.49 28.03 -1.85
N ALA A 220 3.56 27.40 -2.36
CA ALA A 220 3.50 26.08 -2.96
C ALA A 220 3.13 25.00 -1.94
N VAL A 221 3.69 25.05 -0.72
CA VAL A 221 3.37 24.13 0.37
C VAL A 221 1.93 24.29 0.85
N GLU A 222 1.45 25.51 0.96
CA GLU A 222 0.04 25.78 1.31
C GLU A 222 -0.94 25.25 0.23
N ALA A 223 -0.58 25.35 -1.05
CA ALA A 223 -1.38 24.81 -2.13
C ALA A 223 -1.47 23.26 -2.10
N MET A 224 -0.44 22.59 -1.59
CA MET A 224 -0.44 21.11 -1.42
C MET A 224 -1.32 20.63 -0.26
N LYS A 225 -1.63 21.49 0.71
CA LYS A 225 -2.49 21.17 1.87
C LYS A 225 -3.99 21.29 1.58
N ARG A 226 -4.36 21.89 0.44
CA ARG A 226 -5.76 22.08 -0.02
C ARG A 226 -6.22 20.95 -0.93
#